data_0bdce9a451fafe02e590ec687ba20f86
#
_entry.id   0bdce9a451fafe02e590ec687ba20f86
#
_cell.length_a   1.000
_cell.length_b   1.000
_cell.length_c   1.000
_cell.angle_alpha   90.00
_cell.angle_beta   90.00
_cell.angle_gamma   90.00
#
_symmetry.space_group_name_H-M   'P 1'
#
loop_
_entity.id
_entity.type
_entity.pdbx_description
1 polymer ?
#
loop_
_entity_poly.entity_id
_entity_poly.type
_entity_poly.pdbx_seq_one_letter_code
_entity_poly.pdbx_strand_id
1 'polypeptide(L)'
;MGKRIIPLVLAGCIFLGGCALLAYPKVSQWLNNRHQSEVIADYSNAVDGLDDGEAQRELKRAEDYNDQLTETVGLTDPFENKLDENDQYPTLLNFTAEGVMGYIEIPKINVLLPIYHGVSSGVLSKGIGHLPETSLPVGGESTHCVLAGHSGMSNARLFTDLPKLENGDVFYLHIYNKTLTYTVDQVKKVLPTDTSDLQIVDGEDYVTLVTCVPIAVNSHRLLVRGTRTE
;
A
#
# COMPACT_ATOMS: atom_id res chain seq x y z
N MET A 1 -54.72 -3.20 -23.50
CA MET A 1 -53.92 -2.52 -22.45
C MET A 1 -52.47 -3.03 -22.33
N GLY A 2 -52.18 -4.31 -22.53
CA GLY A 2 -50.82 -4.87 -22.35
C GLY A 2 -49.70 -4.36 -23.28
N LYS A 3 -49.98 -3.97 -24.52
CA LYS A 3 -48.97 -3.58 -25.52
C LYS A 3 -48.22 -2.24 -25.19
N ARG A 4 -48.77 -1.38 -24.31
CA ARG A 4 -48.12 -0.11 -23.91
C ARG A 4 -47.32 -0.20 -22.61
N ILE A 5 -47.49 -1.26 -21.81
CA ILE A 5 -46.81 -1.46 -20.53
C ILE A 5 -45.41 -2.00 -20.77
N ILE A 6 -45.21 -2.87 -21.75
CA ILE A 6 -43.89 -3.48 -22.06
C ILE A 6 -42.81 -2.44 -22.35
N PRO A 7 -43.02 -1.43 -23.23
CA PRO A 7 -41.97 -0.42 -23.47
C PRO A 7 -41.69 0.47 -22.26
N LEU A 8 -42.69 0.70 -21.40
CA LEU A 8 -42.50 1.49 -20.18
C LEU A 8 -41.67 0.74 -19.14
N VAL A 9 -41.94 -0.57 -18.98
CA VAL A 9 -41.15 -1.45 -18.12
C VAL A 9 -39.71 -1.56 -18.63
N LEU A 10 -39.54 -1.75 -19.94
CA LEU A 10 -38.21 -1.81 -20.56
C LEU A 10 -37.41 -0.50 -20.35
N ALA A 11 -38.06 0.64 -20.57
CA ALA A 11 -37.44 1.94 -20.32
C ALA A 11 -37.05 2.13 -18.82
N GLY A 12 -37.91 1.69 -17.91
CA GLY A 12 -37.60 1.68 -16.46
C GLY A 12 -36.41 0.80 -16.11
N CYS A 13 -36.31 -0.40 -16.66
CA CYS A 13 -35.17 -1.30 -16.46
C CYS A 13 -33.87 -0.72 -17.02
N ILE A 14 -33.90 -0.10 -18.20
CA ILE A 14 -32.72 0.56 -18.81
C ILE A 14 -32.31 1.75 -17.95
N PHE A 15 -33.24 2.56 -17.47
CA PHE A 15 -32.96 3.71 -16.60
C PHE A 15 -32.35 3.27 -15.30
N LEU A 16 -32.93 2.27 -14.61
CA LEU A 16 -32.38 1.74 -13.36
C LEU A 16 -30.99 1.10 -13.54
N GLY A 17 -30.78 0.35 -14.64
CA GLY A 17 -29.49 -0.20 -15.01
C GLY A 17 -28.44 0.90 -15.23
N GLY A 18 -28.81 1.98 -15.92
CA GLY A 18 -27.93 3.14 -16.11
C GLY A 18 -27.56 3.83 -14.80
N CYS A 19 -28.54 4.04 -13.91
CA CYS A 19 -28.30 4.59 -12.59
C CYS A 19 -27.39 3.69 -11.74
N ALA A 20 -27.58 2.38 -11.79
CA ALA A 20 -26.73 1.41 -11.07
C ALA A 20 -25.28 1.44 -11.58
N LEU A 21 -25.07 1.51 -12.91
CA LEU A 21 -23.73 1.64 -13.49
C LEU A 21 -23.03 2.93 -13.07
N LEU A 22 -23.73 4.05 -13.01
CA LEU A 22 -23.20 5.33 -12.58
C LEU A 22 -22.90 5.37 -11.07
N ALA A 23 -23.69 4.68 -10.26
CA ALA A 23 -23.50 4.61 -8.81
C ALA A 23 -22.40 3.61 -8.40
N TYR A 24 -22.15 2.59 -9.23
CA TYR A 24 -21.25 1.47 -8.92
C TYR A 24 -19.86 1.91 -8.41
N PRO A 25 -19.12 2.82 -9.07
CA PRO A 25 -17.79 3.20 -8.59
C PRO A 25 -17.80 3.83 -7.20
N LYS A 26 -18.80 4.69 -6.90
CA LYS A 26 -18.92 5.36 -5.60
C LYS A 26 -19.27 4.39 -4.48
N VAL A 27 -20.23 3.49 -4.75
CA VAL A 27 -20.65 2.46 -3.77
C VAL A 27 -19.51 1.50 -3.50
N SER A 28 -18.81 1.05 -4.55
CA SER A 28 -17.67 0.14 -4.42
C SER A 28 -16.50 0.76 -3.66
N GLN A 29 -16.16 2.03 -3.93
CA GLN A 29 -15.14 2.76 -3.18
C GLN A 29 -15.53 2.92 -1.71
N TRP A 30 -16.79 3.23 -1.42
CA TRP A 30 -17.27 3.36 -0.05
C TRP A 30 -17.16 2.04 0.72
N LEU A 31 -17.54 0.92 0.09
CA LEU A 31 -17.41 -0.43 0.68
C LEU A 31 -15.95 -0.79 0.94
N ASN A 32 -15.05 -0.51 0.00
CA ASN A 32 -13.63 -0.76 0.16
C ASN A 32 -13.01 0.09 1.28
N ASN A 33 -13.32 1.38 1.33
CA ASN A 33 -12.82 2.25 2.40
C ASN A 33 -13.30 1.76 3.78
N ARG A 34 -14.55 1.32 3.87
CA ARG A 34 -15.08 0.74 5.11
C ARG A 34 -14.33 -0.54 5.49
N HIS A 35 -14.13 -1.44 4.55
CA HIS A 35 -13.38 -2.67 4.79
C HIS A 35 -11.94 -2.38 5.23
N GLN A 36 -11.23 -1.46 4.56
CA GLN A 36 -9.89 -1.03 4.95
C GLN A 36 -9.85 -0.46 6.38
N SER A 37 -10.86 0.34 6.76
CA SER A 37 -10.98 0.86 8.13
C SER A 37 -11.24 -0.25 9.16
N GLU A 38 -12.04 -1.27 8.82
CA GLU A 38 -12.28 -2.44 9.67
C GLU A 38 -10.97 -3.25 9.85
N VAL A 39 -10.22 -3.49 8.78
CA VAL A 39 -8.92 -4.19 8.82
C VAL A 39 -7.92 -3.43 9.69
N ILE A 40 -7.84 -2.11 9.58
CA ILE A 40 -6.94 -1.27 10.41
C ILE A 40 -7.38 -1.33 11.89
N ALA A 41 -8.68 -1.29 12.17
CA ALA A 41 -9.19 -1.41 13.53
C ALA A 41 -8.87 -2.80 14.13
N ASP A 42 -9.02 -3.87 13.36
CA ASP A 42 -8.68 -5.23 13.78
C ASP A 42 -7.17 -5.37 14.03
N TYR A 43 -6.33 -4.75 13.18
CA TYR A 43 -4.89 -4.66 13.40
C TYR A 43 -4.57 -3.93 14.71
N SER A 44 -5.16 -2.75 14.95
CA SER A 44 -4.94 -1.98 16.17
C SER A 44 -5.35 -2.76 17.41
N ASN A 45 -6.52 -3.42 17.39
CA ASN A 45 -6.98 -4.26 18.49
C ASN A 45 -6.05 -5.45 18.74
N ALA A 46 -5.52 -6.07 17.68
CA ALA A 46 -4.58 -7.19 17.82
C ALA A 46 -3.27 -6.72 18.46
N VAL A 47 -2.75 -5.58 18.03
CA VAL A 47 -1.53 -4.95 18.56
C VAL A 47 -1.71 -4.53 20.02
N ASP A 48 -2.83 -3.89 20.38
CA ASP A 48 -3.13 -3.46 21.75
C ASP A 48 -3.29 -4.66 22.71
N GLY A 49 -3.61 -5.83 22.18
CA GLY A 49 -3.73 -7.08 22.95
C GLY A 49 -2.43 -7.86 23.12
N LEU A 50 -1.34 -7.47 22.47
CA LEU A 50 -0.04 -8.13 22.58
C LEU A 50 0.65 -7.82 23.92
N ASP A 51 1.37 -8.82 24.46
CA ASP A 51 2.32 -8.59 25.54
C ASP A 51 3.52 -7.77 25.01
N ASP A 52 3.93 -6.76 25.77
CA ASP A 52 5.08 -5.89 25.42
C ASP A 52 6.33 -6.71 25.04
N GLY A 53 6.57 -7.82 25.69
CA GLY A 53 7.71 -8.69 25.39
C GLY A 53 7.57 -9.45 24.08
N GLU A 54 6.36 -9.80 23.65
CA GLU A 54 6.10 -10.44 22.36
C GLU A 54 6.28 -9.42 21.22
N ALA A 55 5.70 -8.27 21.36
CA ALA A 55 5.81 -7.18 20.41
C ALA A 55 7.25 -6.73 20.21
N GLN A 56 8.04 -6.57 21.27
CA GLN A 56 9.46 -6.24 21.18
C GLN A 56 10.27 -7.33 20.45
N ARG A 57 9.93 -8.61 20.65
CA ARG A 57 10.58 -9.70 19.92
C ARG A 57 10.29 -9.64 18.43
N GLU A 58 9.03 -9.35 18.04
CA GLU A 58 8.66 -9.23 16.63
C GLU A 58 9.32 -8.03 15.95
N LEU A 59 9.35 -6.87 16.61
CA LEU A 59 10.08 -5.71 16.11
C LEU A 59 11.58 -6.00 15.96
N LYS A 60 12.19 -6.67 16.95
CA LYS A 60 13.60 -7.04 16.87
C LYS A 60 13.89 -8.02 15.72
N ARG A 61 13.00 -9.00 15.47
CA ARG A 61 13.12 -9.89 14.30
C ARG A 61 13.06 -9.14 12.98
N ALA A 62 12.22 -8.10 12.90
CA ALA A 62 12.12 -7.25 11.72
C ALA A 62 13.37 -6.37 11.54
N GLU A 63 13.91 -5.80 12.63
CA GLU A 63 15.18 -5.07 12.63
C GLU A 63 16.34 -6.00 12.22
N ASP A 64 16.46 -7.19 12.82
CA ASP A 64 17.49 -8.18 12.47
C ASP A 64 17.40 -8.64 11.01
N TYR A 65 16.19 -8.68 10.42
CA TYR A 65 16.00 -8.93 9.00
C TYR A 65 16.55 -7.76 8.17
N ASN A 66 16.24 -6.51 8.54
CA ASN A 66 16.76 -5.33 7.85
C ASN A 66 18.29 -5.24 7.92
N ASP A 67 18.90 -5.56 9.07
CA ASP A 67 20.35 -5.57 9.27
C ASP A 67 21.07 -6.60 8.36
N GLN A 68 20.37 -7.63 7.90
CA GLN A 68 20.90 -8.64 6.98
C GLN A 68 20.78 -8.21 5.51
N LEU A 69 19.95 -7.22 5.21
CA LEU A 69 19.80 -6.66 3.88
C LEU A 69 20.92 -5.63 3.63
N THR A 70 22.06 -6.09 3.12
CA THR A 70 23.18 -5.18 2.77
C THR A 70 22.98 -4.49 1.43
N GLU A 71 22.19 -5.08 0.55
CA GLU A 71 21.87 -4.56 -0.78
C GLU A 71 20.48 -5.05 -1.17
N THR A 72 19.74 -4.23 -1.90
CA THR A 72 18.49 -4.65 -2.54
C THR A 72 18.81 -5.40 -3.84
N VAL A 73 19.24 -6.66 -3.70
CA VAL A 73 19.68 -7.49 -4.84
C VAL A 73 18.47 -8.06 -5.56
N GLY A 74 18.49 -7.96 -6.90
CA GLY A 74 17.50 -8.65 -7.74
C GLY A 74 16.15 -7.94 -7.85
N LEU A 75 16.02 -6.70 -7.40
CA LEU A 75 14.78 -5.94 -7.57
C LEU A 75 14.42 -5.85 -9.05
N THR A 76 13.22 -6.31 -9.35
CA THR A 76 12.54 -6.17 -10.64
C THR A 76 11.47 -5.10 -10.55
N ASP A 77 10.56 -5.03 -11.54
CA ASP A 77 9.39 -4.15 -11.43
C ASP A 77 8.65 -4.43 -10.11
N PRO A 78 8.42 -3.41 -9.25
CA PRO A 78 7.72 -3.57 -7.97
C PRO A 78 6.33 -4.23 -8.05
N PHE A 79 5.72 -4.30 -9.24
CA PHE A 79 4.44 -4.94 -9.47
C PHE A 79 4.53 -6.38 -10.01
N GLU A 80 5.73 -6.89 -10.26
CA GLU A 80 5.96 -8.24 -10.79
C GLU A 80 6.74 -9.15 -9.83
N ASN A 81 7.23 -8.61 -8.71
CA ASN A 81 8.01 -9.35 -7.75
C ASN A 81 7.16 -10.43 -7.05
N LYS A 82 7.74 -11.61 -6.86
CA LYS A 82 7.07 -12.77 -6.25
C LYS A 82 7.70 -13.09 -4.90
N LEU A 83 6.85 -13.46 -3.94
CA LEU A 83 7.28 -14.03 -2.68
C LEU A 83 7.92 -15.41 -2.92
N ASP A 84 9.06 -15.68 -2.27
CA ASP A 84 9.52 -17.04 -2.07
C ASP A 84 8.74 -17.66 -0.90
N GLU A 85 8.03 -18.74 -1.14
CA GLU A 85 7.21 -19.44 -0.13
C GLU A 85 8.05 -20.07 0.99
N ASN A 86 9.37 -20.22 0.79
CA ASN A 86 10.29 -20.78 1.77
C ASN A 86 11.00 -19.72 2.63
N ASP A 87 10.73 -18.44 2.41
CA ASP A 87 11.34 -17.34 3.14
C ASP A 87 10.66 -17.13 4.51
N GLN A 88 11.43 -16.64 5.48
CA GLN A 88 10.91 -16.18 6.77
C GLN A 88 10.08 -14.89 6.65
N TYR A 89 10.27 -14.10 5.58
CA TYR A 89 9.65 -12.80 5.36
C TYR A 89 8.13 -12.77 5.62
N PRO A 90 7.29 -13.74 5.15
CA PRO A 90 5.85 -13.70 5.40
C PRO A 90 5.46 -13.87 6.86
N THR A 91 6.39 -14.28 7.73
CA THR A 91 6.15 -14.49 9.16
C THR A 91 6.50 -13.28 10.01
N LEU A 92 7.22 -12.29 9.45
CA LEU A 92 7.67 -11.10 10.15
C LEU A 92 6.56 -10.04 10.18
N LEU A 93 6.38 -9.35 11.32
CA LEU A 93 5.33 -8.34 11.51
C LEU A 93 3.92 -8.85 11.19
N ASN A 94 3.66 -10.14 11.39
CA ASN A 94 2.39 -10.77 11.08
C ASN A 94 1.53 -10.83 12.36
N PHE A 95 0.89 -9.71 12.73
CA PHE A 95 0.09 -9.57 13.95
C PHE A 95 -1.37 -9.98 13.77
N THR A 96 -1.84 -10.21 12.54
CA THR A 96 -3.23 -10.55 12.24
C THR A 96 -3.34 -11.76 11.33
N ALA A 97 -4.47 -12.46 11.38
CA ALA A 97 -4.76 -13.58 10.48
C ALA A 97 -4.74 -13.16 8.98
N GLU A 98 -4.88 -11.87 8.69
CA GLU A 98 -4.90 -11.32 7.33
C GLU A 98 -3.51 -10.91 6.82
N GLY A 99 -2.46 -11.03 7.65
CA GLY A 99 -1.08 -10.70 7.26
C GLY A 99 -0.83 -9.20 7.13
N VAL A 100 -1.43 -8.39 7.98
CA VAL A 100 -1.22 -6.94 8.01
C VAL A 100 0.02 -6.61 8.85
N MET A 101 0.99 -5.91 8.24
CA MET A 101 2.22 -5.46 8.89
C MET A 101 2.04 -4.16 9.67
N GLY A 102 1.10 -3.32 9.23
CA GLY A 102 0.83 -1.98 9.72
C GLY A 102 -0.08 -1.23 8.77
N TYR A 103 -0.11 0.09 8.88
CA TYR A 103 -0.86 0.91 7.94
C TYR A 103 -0.14 2.22 7.64
N ILE A 104 -0.43 2.78 6.45
CA ILE A 104 0.09 4.08 5.99
C ILE A 104 -0.99 5.13 6.04
N GLU A 105 -0.62 6.33 6.50
CA GLU A 105 -1.45 7.53 6.47
C GLU A 105 -0.76 8.62 5.63
N ILE A 106 -1.49 9.20 4.66
CA ILE A 106 -1.03 10.31 3.82
C ILE A 106 -2.10 11.41 3.82
N PRO A 107 -2.04 12.37 4.76
CA PRO A 107 -3.11 13.34 4.98
C PRO A 107 -3.45 14.19 3.75
N LYS A 108 -2.45 14.67 3.01
CA LYS A 108 -2.63 15.53 1.82
C LYS A 108 -3.57 14.94 0.78
N ILE A 109 -3.62 13.60 0.67
CA ILE A 109 -4.44 12.90 -0.33
C ILE A 109 -5.52 12.01 0.31
N ASN A 110 -5.76 12.16 1.63
CA ASN A 110 -6.74 11.39 2.40
C ASN A 110 -6.60 9.87 2.22
N VAL A 111 -5.37 9.37 2.33
CA VAL A 111 -5.06 7.94 2.30
C VAL A 111 -4.87 7.44 3.71
N LEU A 112 -5.55 6.34 4.03
CA LEU A 112 -5.35 5.52 5.22
C LEU A 112 -5.55 4.06 4.78
N LEU A 113 -4.45 3.29 4.64
CA LEU A 113 -4.46 1.99 3.98
C LEU A 113 -3.61 0.97 4.73
N PRO A 114 -4.09 -0.28 4.88
CA PRO A 114 -3.29 -1.37 5.44
C PRO A 114 -2.14 -1.75 4.52
N ILE A 115 -1.01 -2.13 5.13
CA ILE A 115 0.19 -2.64 4.47
C ILE A 115 0.23 -4.15 4.66
N TYR A 116 0.34 -4.88 3.55
CA TYR A 116 0.40 -6.34 3.50
C TYR A 116 1.75 -6.83 2.99
N HIS A 117 2.07 -8.09 3.27
CA HIS A 117 3.24 -8.76 2.71
C HIS A 117 3.08 -9.00 1.21
N GLY A 118 4.12 -8.65 0.45
CA GLY A 118 4.21 -8.89 -0.99
C GLY A 118 3.32 -7.99 -1.85
N VAL A 119 3.44 -8.19 -3.15
CA VAL A 119 2.80 -7.36 -4.18
C VAL A 119 1.93 -8.19 -5.14
N SER A 120 1.38 -9.30 -4.64
CA SER A 120 0.46 -10.12 -5.44
C SER A 120 -0.79 -9.32 -5.83
N SER A 121 -1.44 -9.71 -6.92
CA SER A 121 -2.69 -9.06 -7.37
C SER A 121 -3.78 -9.09 -6.29
N GLY A 122 -3.82 -10.15 -5.47
CA GLY A 122 -4.73 -10.25 -4.34
C GLY A 122 -4.47 -9.20 -3.26
N VAL A 123 -3.19 -8.95 -2.94
CA VAL A 123 -2.76 -7.90 -2.01
C VAL A 123 -3.09 -6.52 -2.57
N LEU A 124 -2.62 -6.22 -3.77
CA LEU A 124 -2.76 -4.90 -4.39
C LEU A 124 -4.21 -4.51 -4.73
N SER A 125 -5.14 -5.48 -4.73
CA SER A 125 -6.56 -5.20 -4.90
C SER A 125 -7.25 -4.65 -3.63
N LYS A 126 -6.69 -4.91 -2.45
CA LYS A 126 -7.29 -4.58 -1.15
C LYS A 126 -6.51 -3.55 -0.33
N GLY A 127 -5.21 -3.32 -0.61
CA GLY A 127 -4.38 -2.40 0.14
C GLY A 127 -3.04 -2.12 -0.52
N ILE A 128 -2.05 -1.81 0.30
CA ILE A 128 -0.67 -1.54 -0.10
C ILE A 128 0.16 -2.79 0.14
N GLY A 129 1.00 -3.14 -0.84
CA GLY A 129 1.92 -4.25 -0.74
C GLY A 129 3.33 -3.77 -0.39
N HIS A 130 3.96 -4.42 0.58
CA HIS A 130 5.38 -4.27 0.85
C HIS A 130 6.17 -5.11 -0.15
N LEU A 131 7.15 -4.49 -0.80
CA LEU A 131 8.00 -5.17 -1.79
C LEU A 131 8.99 -6.10 -1.07
N PRO A 132 8.93 -7.42 -1.30
CA PRO A 132 9.95 -8.34 -0.78
C PRO A 132 11.37 -7.91 -1.18
N GLU A 133 12.36 -8.32 -0.40
CA GLU A 133 13.79 -7.96 -0.61
C GLU A 133 14.10 -6.47 -0.40
N THR A 134 13.14 -5.69 0.12
CA THR A 134 13.38 -4.35 0.66
C THR A 134 13.23 -4.34 2.16
N SER A 135 13.72 -3.30 2.83
CA SER A 135 13.63 -3.21 4.30
C SER A 135 12.19 -3.20 4.77
N LEU A 136 11.90 -3.97 5.83
CA LEU A 136 10.62 -3.96 6.52
C LEU A 136 10.32 -2.55 7.07
N PRO A 137 9.05 -2.16 7.21
CA PRO A 137 8.64 -0.79 7.52
C PRO A 137 8.83 -0.40 9.00
N VAL A 138 9.91 -0.84 9.64
CA VAL A 138 10.22 -0.54 11.05
C VAL A 138 11.17 0.64 11.22
N GLY A 139 11.69 1.19 10.11
CA GLY A 139 12.69 2.25 10.07
C GLY A 139 14.07 1.76 10.51
N GLY A 140 15.00 2.67 10.61
CA GLY A 140 16.39 2.43 11.04
C GLY A 140 17.41 2.97 10.05
N GLU A 141 18.65 3.20 10.53
CA GLU A 141 19.76 3.61 9.66
C GLU A 141 20.05 2.54 8.60
N SER A 142 20.39 2.97 7.40
CA SER A 142 20.66 2.09 6.25
C SER A 142 19.48 1.19 5.89
N THR A 143 18.25 1.73 5.94
CA THR A 143 17.04 1.02 5.52
C THR A 143 16.33 1.71 4.37
N HIS A 144 15.73 0.94 3.48
CA HIS A 144 14.86 1.45 2.41
C HIS A 144 13.66 0.54 2.23
N CYS A 145 12.52 0.95 2.77
CA CYS A 145 11.24 0.24 2.62
C CYS A 145 10.54 0.68 1.33
N VAL A 146 10.04 -0.26 0.54
CA VAL A 146 9.29 0.03 -0.69
C VAL A 146 7.85 -0.48 -0.58
N LEU A 147 6.91 0.44 -0.76
CA LEU A 147 5.47 0.20 -0.65
C LEU A 147 4.79 0.45 -2.00
N ALA A 148 4.18 -0.59 -2.58
CA ALA A 148 3.50 -0.52 -3.87
C ALA A 148 1.98 -0.46 -3.72
N GLY A 149 1.32 0.36 -4.52
CA GLY A 149 -0.13 0.47 -4.57
C GLY A 149 -0.64 0.81 -5.97
N HIS A 150 -1.77 0.23 -6.34
CA HIS A 150 -2.40 0.50 -7.63
C HIS A 150 -2.89 1.94 -7.78
N SER A 151 -2.95 2.42 -9.03
CA SER A 151 -3.60 3.66 -9.42
C SER A 151 -4.71 3.41 -10.45
N GLY A 152 -5.75 4.27 -10.45
CA GLY A 152 -6.82 4.26 -11.46
C GLY A 152 -7.81 3.10 -11.34
N MET A 153 -7.88 2.39 -10.23
CA MET A 153 -8.90 1.37 -10.00
C MET A 153 -10.28 2.01 -9.82
N SER A 154 -11.31 1.41 -10.43
CA SER A 154 -12.69 1.91 -10.33
C SER A 154 -13.31 1.71 -8.95
N ASN A 155 -12.86 0.69 -8.22
CA ASN A 155 -13.41 0.25 -6.93
C ASN A 155 -12.60 0.68 -5.71
N ALA A 156 -11.35 1.16 -5.88
CA ALA A 156 -10.49 1.62 -4.79
C ALA A 156 -9.59 2.77 -5.25
N ARG A 157 -9.37 3.77 -4.39
CA ARG A 157 -8.50 4.89 -4.74
C ARG A 157 -7.02 4.57 -4.58
N LEU A 158 -6.67 3.82 -3.55
CA LEU A 158 -5.30 3.42 -3.22
C LEU A 158 -4.28 4.57 -3.47
N PHE A 159 -3.30 4.37 -4.35
CA PHE A 159 -2.31 5.39 -4.72
C PHE A 159 -2.67 6.21 -5.98
N THR A 160 -3.96 6.26 -6.37
CA THR A 160 -4.43 7.05 -7.53
C THR A 160 -4.04 8.53 -7.43
N ASP A 161 -4.06 9.09 -6.22
CA ASP A 161 -3.74 10.50 -5.97
C ASP A 161 -2.26 10.74 -5.57
N LEU A 162 -1.42 9.71 -5.55
CA LEU A 162 0.01 9.82 -5.23
C LEU A 162 0.75 10.89 -6.07
N PRO A 163 0.40 11.12 -7.37
CA PRO A 163 0.99 12.18 -8.17
C PRO A 163 0.77 13.63 -7.66
N LYS A 164 -0.06 13.82 -6.65
CA LYS A 164 -0.30 15.13 -6.02
C LYS A 164 0.70 15.46 -4.90
N LEU A 165 1.51 14.48 -4.49
CA LEU A 165 2.56 14.70 -3.49
C LEU A 165 3.73 15.45 -4.10
N GLU A 166 4.32 16.32 -3.29
CA GLU A 166 5.44 17.17 -3.61
C GLU A 166 6.47 17.13 -2.48
N ASN A 167 7.70 17.54 -2.76
CA ASN A 167 8.73 17.64 -1.73
C ASN A 167 8.27 18.53 -0.56
N GLY A 168 8.46 18.05 0.65
CA GLY A 168 8.01 18.66 1.89
C GLY A 168 6.66 18.15 2.41
N ASP A 169 5.90 17.37 1.64
CA ASP A 169 4.72 16.69 2.15
C ASP A 169 5.11 15.59 3.14
N VAL A 170 4.20 15.26 4.05
CA VAL A 170 4.47 14.29 5.11
C VAL A 170 3.52 13.11 4.99
N PHE A 171 4.04 11.91 5.27
CA PHE A 171 3.25 10.70 5.46
C PHE A 171 3.77 9.91 6.67
N TYR A 172 2.93 9.02 7.18
CA TYR A 172 3.19 8.27 8.39
C TYR A 172 3.05 6.77 8.14
N LEU A 173 3.95 5.98 8.73
CA LEU A 173 3.77 4.56 8.88
C LEU A 173 3.44 4.25 10.34
N HIS A 174 2.37 3.50 10.55
CA HIS A 174 1.96 3.05 11.87
C HIS A 174 2.25 1.55 11.97
N ILE A 175 3.31 1.22 12.72
CA ILE A 175 3.78 -0.15 12.89
C ILE A 175 3.83 -0.46 14.38
N TYR A 176 3.02 -1.43 14.80
CA TYR A 176 2.81 -1.72 16.20
C TYR A 176 2.32 -0.43 16.92
N ASN A 177 2.96 -0.02 18.01
CA ASN A 177 2.65 1.22 18.76
C ASN A 177 3.55 2.42 18.35
N LYS A 178 4.32 2.29 17.25
CA LYS A 178 5.19 3.34 16.74
C LYS A 178 4.55 4.05 15.56
N THR A 179 4.68 5.37 15.51
CA THR A 179 4.40 6.17 14.32
C THR A 179 5.70 6.71 13.77
N LEU A 180 6.03 6.33 12.56
CA LEU A 180 7.23 6.72 11.85
C LEU A 180 6.87 7.84 10.88
N THR A 181 7.49 9.01 11.03
CA THR A 181 7.22 10.20 10.20
C THR A 181 8.23 10.32 9.08
N TYR A 182 7.73 10.43 7.84
CA TYR A 182 8.57 10.62 6.65
C TYR A 182 8.18 11.89 5.93
N THR A 183 9.17 12.71 5.54
CA THR A 183 8.99 13.90 4.72
C THR A 183 9.43 13.59 3.30
N VAL A 184 8.57 13.85 2.31
CA VAL A 184 8.86 13.64 0.89
C VAL A 184 10.06 14.49 0.48
N ASP A 185 11.12 13.86 0.00
CA ASP A 185 12.34 14.48 -0.49
C ASP A 185 12.55 14.30 -1.99
N GLN A 186 11.91 13.29 -2.61
CA GLN A 186 12.04 13.01 -4.03
C GLN A 186 10.71 12.56 -4.65
N VAL A 187 10.37 13.13 -5.81
CA VAL A 187 9.27 12.67 -6.68
C VAL A 187 9.83 12.47 -8.09
N LYS A 188 9.83 11.21 -8.57
CA LYS A 188 10.48 10.83 -9.84
C LYS A 188 9.63 9.86 -10.64
N LYS A 189 9.65 9.98 -11.97
CA LYS A 189 9.07 8.99 -12.89
C LYS A 189 10.19 8.20 -13.54
N VAL A 190 10.08 6.87 -13.48
CA VAL A 190 11.09 5.95 -14.02
C VAL A 190 10.44 4.88 -14.89
N LEU A 191 11.22 4.17 -15.68
CA LEU A 191 10.76 2.96 -16.36
C LEU A 191 10.50 1.83 -15.34
N PRO A 192 9.63 0.86 -15.63
CA PRO A 192 9.35 -0.25 -14.73
C PRO A 192 10.60 -1.04 -14.30
N THR A 193 11.58 -1.14 -15.17
CA THR A 193 12.84 -1.87 -14.93
C THR A 193 13.93 -1.03 -14.25
N ASP A 194 13.69 0.26 -14.03
CA ASP A 194 14.66 1.14 -13.36
C ASP A 194 14.37 1.17 -11.85
N THR A 195 15.10 0.34 -11.12
CA THR A 195 15.02 0.21 -9.66
C THR A 195 16.18 0.88 -8.93
N SER A 196 16.98 1.70 -9.62
CA SER A 196 18.18 2.34 -9.08
C SER A 196 17.91 3.24 -7.87
N ASP A 197 16.74 3.89 -7.83
CA ASP A 197 16.33 4.75 -6.72
C ASP A 197 15.69 3.97 -5.54
N LEU A 198 15.64 2.64 -5.59
CA LEU A 198 15.08 1.78 -4.53
C LEU A 198 16.16 1.10 -3.69
N GLN A 199 17.42 1.41 -3.94
CA GLN A 199 18.55 0.82 -3.23
C GLN A 199 18.67 1.37 -1.81
N ILE A 200 19.18 0.53 -0.90
CA ILE A 200 19.57 0.97 0.45
C ILE A 200 20.74 1.95 0.32
N VAL A 201 20.68 3.05 1.04
CA VAL A 201 21.73 4.07 1.12
C VAL A 201 22.26 4.10 2.55
N ASP A 202 23.57 3.98 2.68
CA ASP A 202 24.22 3.94 3.99
C ASP A 202 23.92 5.19 4.84
N GLY A 203 23.50 4.97 6.09
CA GLY A 203 23.12 6.02 7.04
C GLY A 203 21.73 6.63 6.84
N GLU A 204 21.01 6.29 5.78
CA GLU A 204 19.70 6.86 5.48
C GLU A 204 18.55 5.93 5.92
N ASP A 205 17.40 6.53 6.28
CA ASP A 205 16.15 5.82 6.55
C ASP A 205 15.09 6.30 5.54
N TYR A 206 14.83 5.49 4.51
CA TYR A 206 13.93 5.83 3.42
C TYR A 206 12.69 4.95 3.35
N VAL A 207 11.60 5.57 2.91
CA VAL A 207 10.41 4.86 2.41
C VAL A 207 10.07 5.39 1.03
N THR A 208 9.94 4.50 0.05
CA THR A 208 9.47 4.86 -1.30
C THR A 208 8.09 4.29 -1.57
N LEU A 209 7.14 5.18 -1.89
CA LEU A 209 5.80 4.83 -2.35
C LEU A 209 5.81 4.71 -3.87
N VAL A 210 5.31 3.58 -4.39
CA VAL A 210 5.36 3.27 -5.83
C VAL A 210 3.97 3.07 -6.41
N THR A 211 3.69 3.72 -7.54
CA THR A 211 2.47 3.48 -8.31
C THR A 211 2.69 3.56 -9.81
N CYS A 212 1.73 3.04 -10.60
CA CYS A 212 1.78 3.08 -12.05
C CYS A 212 1.29 4.41 -12.61
N VAL A 213 1.99 4.96 -13.62
CA VAL A 213 1.61 6.18 -14.33
C VAL A 213 1.95 6.09 -15.83
N PRO A 214 1.23 6.82 -16.72
CA PRO A 214 -0.07 7.44 -16.51
C PRO A 214 -1.16 6.40 -16.25
N ILE A 215 -2.24 6.79 -15.58
CA ILE A 215 -3.39 5.90 -15.32
C ILE A 215 -3.86 5.25 -16.64
N ALA A 216 -4.18 3.98 -16.59
CA ALA A 216 -4.61 3.13 -17.70
C ALA A 216 -3.51 2.79 -18.74
N VAL A 217 -2.42 3.55 -18.85
CA VAL A 217 -1.29 3.26 -19.74
C VAL A 217 -0.21 2.45 -19.00
N ASN A 218 0.08 2.82 -17.74
CA ASN A 218 0.99 2.13 -16.82
C ASN A 218 2.43 1.94 -17.35
N SER A 219 2.87 2.81 -18.27
CA SER A 219 4.17 2.71 -18.94
C SER A 219 5.37 3.07 -18.06
N HIS A 220 5.12 3.75 -16.94
CA HIS A 220 6.15 4.19 -15.99
C HIS A 220 5.72 3.89 -14.56
N ARG A 221 6.69 4.01 -13.65
CA ARG A 221 6.47 4.01 -12.21
C ARG A 221 6.70 5.43 -11.67
N LEU A 222 5.80 5.90 -10.82
CA LEU A 222 6.01 7.08 -10.01
C LEU A 222 6.59 6.62 -8.69
N LEU A 223 7.74 7.15 -8.34
CA LEU A 223 8.42 6.97 -7.07
C LEU A 223 8.24 8.25 -6.26
N VAL A 224 7.69 8.13 -5.05
CA VAL A 224 7.62 9.20 -4.06
C VAL A 224 8.38 8.74 -2.85
N ARG A 225 9.61 9.23 -2.69
CA ARG A 225 10.48 8.87 -1.57
C ARG A 225 10.31 9.86 -0.44
N GLY A 226 10.26 9.35 0.79
CA GLY A 226 10.37 10.12 2.00
C GLY A 226 11.58 9.71 2.82
N THR A 227 12.22 10.71 3.42
CA THR A 227 13.28 10.56 4.41
C THR A 227 12.68 10.63 5.81
N ARG A 228 13.15 9.80 6.73
CA ARG A 228 12.74 9.81 8.13
C ARG A 228 12.98 11.14 8.79
N THR A 229 11.99 11.65 9.53
CA THR A 229 12.10 12.93 10.26
C THR A 229 11.83 12.81 11.76
N GLU A 230 11.00 11.85 12.18
CA GLU A 230 10.70 11.53 13.61
C GLU A 230 10.38 10.05 13.78
#